data_c8c397374a7c2dd718a9fee1f7bd212a
#
_entry.id   c8c397374a7c2dd718a9fee1f7bd212a
#
_cell.length_a   1.000
_cell.length_b   1.000
_cell.length_c   1.000
_cell.angle_alpha   90.00
_cell.angle_beta   90.00
_cell.angle_gamma   90.00
#
_symmetry.space_group_name_H-M   'P 1'
#
loop_
_entity.id
_entity.type
_entity.pdbx_description
1 polymer ?
#
loop_
_entity_poly.entity_id
_entity_poly.type
_entity_poly.pdbx_seq_one_letter_code
_entity_poly.pdbx_strand_id
1 'polypeptide(L)'
;MKKIFLISFMAIMSSYFTLSLGEGRGEVSLLPDTLVAFPGAAGFGKYTSGGRGGKVVYVTSLEDDAEGETEGTLRWAVKQFPDEPLTVCFAVTGEIQLVKDLRINRKNYTIAGQTAPGVGIVITHNKVNCGGSENFIIRNIRFRVGRYNTDSTFITVNAFGAENCSNYIIDHCEFGWSTEENMNTYDSHFITVQYCIVHEGLNSSGHPKGARGYGCQWGGSPASYHHNLLVNNNKRSCRFNGAQSNDFVVYLDYINNVVYNFEGGSNGCYGGENTAKLDSGEYNGLNSAHECNFINNYYKIGPNTTNKKWFFSVEAARSGATSWGPSQWYLSGNVFDGVASATADNWSAISGKSPYENVDTLRVDTLIRPKTPWWRWTADSIYGRYDFDKYAYAAESYQTSEEAYQTVLDTAGCFPRDHVGNRLIADTRAGLYTYVGLKTGKKGIIDAETDAEGFYDYPAVEPLTDTDIDGMPDEWESANGCDPTKPDNNVRHASGYTMLEMYLDYAMTHKQPMDDGYKEPEGVENVQRDNVPCTKKLHEGQILIQRGDKKYTITGLELQ
;
A
#
# COMPACT_ATOMS: atom_id res chain seq x y z
N MET A 1 -5.89 -48.21 -29.25
CA MET A 1 -6.51 -47.08 -29.97
C MET A 1 -6.36 -45.82 -29.11
N LYS A 2 -5.37 -45.00 -29.47
CA LYS A 2 -5.03 -43.73 -28.81
C LYS A 2 -5.89 -42.63 -29.42
N LYS A 3 -6.70 -41.93 -28.60
CA LYS A 3 -7.37 -40.70 -29.03
C LYS A 3 -6.46 -39.51 -28.68
N ILE A 4 -6.06 -38.80 -29.71
CA ILE A 4 -5.34 -37.56 -29.67
C ILE A 4 -6.37 -36.44 -29.50
N PHE A 5 -6.21 -35.59 -28.47
CA PHE A 5 -6.96 -34.33 -28.32
C PHE A 5 -6.18 -33.22 -29.02
N LEU A 6 -6.80 -32.66 -30.04
CA LEU A 6 -6.34 -31.48 -30.77
C LEU A 6 -6.82 -30.23 -30.02
N ILE A 7 -5.89 -29.42 -29.52
CA ILE A 7 -6.21 -28.09 -28.97
C ILE A 7 -6.12 -27.09 -30.13
N SER A 8 -7.25 -26.48 -30.43
CA SER A 8 -7.39 -25.45 -31.47
C SER A 8 -6.91 -24.12 -30.92
N PHE A 9 -5.82 -23.59 -31.47
CA PHE A 9 -5.40 -22.21 -31.25
C PHE A 9 -6.21 -21.30 -32.17
N MET A 10 -7.02 -20.43 -31.59
CA MET A 10 -7.73 -19.40 -32.34
C MET A 10 -6.83 -18.16 -32.42
N ALA A 11 -6.22 -17.93 -33.57
CA ALA A 11 -5.48 -16.72 -33.87
C ALA A 11 -6.49 -15.58 -34.14
N ILE A 12 -6.43 -14.51 -33.36
CA ILE A 12 -7.16 -13.28 -33.62
C ILE A 12 -6.27 -12.45 -34.58
N MET A 13 -6.73 -12.30 -35.79
CA MET A 13 -6.17 -11.42 -36.80
C MET A 13 -6.38 -9.94 -36.39
N SER A 14 -5.26 -9.23 -36.20
CA SER A 14 -5.23 -7.77 -36.10
C SER A 14 -5.36 -7.18 -37.50
N SER A 15 -6.45 -6.48 -37.78
CA SER A 15 -6.62 -5.70 -39.00
C SER A 15 -5.88 -4.36 -38.89
N TYR A 16 -4.84 -4.19 -39.67
CA TYR A 16 -4.17 -2.90 -39.87
C TYR A 16 -5.05 -1.97 -40.73
N PHE A 17 -5.44 -0.85 -40.16
CA PHE A 17 -5.96 0.28 -40.92
C PHE A 17 -4.81 1.26 -41.17
N THR A 18 -4.42 1.40 -42.43
CA THR A 18 -3.54 2.48 -42.89
C THR A 18 -4.38 3.72 -43.07
N LEU A 19 -4.15 4.77 -42.30
CA LEU A 19 -4.69 6.11 -42.53
C LEU A 19 -3.64 6.96 -43.23
N SER A 20 -4.04 7.53 -44.38
CA SER A 20 -3.26 8.44 -45.17
C SER A 20 -3.06 9.77 -44.42
N LEU A 21 -1.83 10.30 -44.50
CA LEU A 21 -1.44 11.59 -43.95
C LEU A 21 -2.10 12.74 -44.76
N GLY A 22 -3.05 13.43 -44.12
CA GLY A 22 -3.48 14.76 -44.53
C GLY A 22 -2.81 15.79 -43.61
N GLU A 23 -2.14 16.75 -44.19
CA GLU A 23 -1.52 17.88 -43.48
C GLU A 23 -2.60 18.72 -42.76
N GLY A 24 -2.57 18.72 -41.44
CA GLY A 24 -3.38 19.56 -40.58
C GLY A 24 -2.98 19.43 -39.15
N ARG A 25 -2.56 20.51 -38.52
CA ARG A 25 -2.12 20.77 -37.14
C ARG A 25 -2.43 19.65 -36.17
N GLY A 26 -1.35 19.01 -35.67
CA GLY A 26 -1.41 17.82 -34.84
C GLY A 26 -2.25 18.03 -33.57
N GLU A 27 -3.46 17.52 -33.56
CA GLU A 27 -4.07 16.97 -32.38
C GLU A 27 -3.27 15.71 -32.05
N VAL A 28 -2.41 15.80 -31.04
CA VAL A 28 -1.87 14.60 -30.40
C VAL A 28 -3.08 13.89 -29.83
N SER A 29 -3.55 12.87 -30.53
CA SER A 29 -4.52 11.92 -30.02
C SER A 29 -3.89 11.26 -28.80
N LEU A 30 -4.16 11.83 -27.64
CA LEU A 30 -3.92 11.21 -26.36
C LEU A 30 -4.98 10.13 -26.15
N LEU A 31 -4.92 9.07 -26.97
CA LEU A 31 -5.50 7.81 -26.56
C LEU A 31 -4.84 7.46 -25.22
N PRO A 32 -5.61 7.11 -24.18
CA PRO A 32 -5.01 6.70 -22.93
C PRO A 32 -4.02 5.59 -23.24
N ASP A 33 -2.79 5.76 -22.79
CA ASP A 33 -1.78 4.71 -22.88
C ASP A 33 -2.39 3.50 -22.18
N THR A 34 -2.73 2.47 -22.92
CA THR A 34 -3.34 1.25 -22.36
C THR A 34 -2.31 0.39 -21.65
N LEU A 35 -1.02 0.78 -21.74
CA LEU A 35 0.06 0.11 -21.06
C LEU A 35 0.03 0.45 -19.57
N VAL A 36 -0.05 -0.57 -18.73
CA VAL A 36 -0.02 -0.38 -17.27
C VAL A 36 1.34 0.10 -16.78
N ALA A 37 1.42 0.60 -15.56
CA ALA A 37 2.63 1.16 -14.97
C ALA A 37 3.83 0.17 -15.02
N PHE A 38 3.56 -1.07 -14.71
CA PHE A 38 4.47 -2.22 -14.75
C PHE A 38 3.64 -3.51 -14.70
N PRO A 39 4.19 -4.68 -15.08
CA PRO A 39 3.50 -5.96 -14.92
C PRO A 39 3.04 -6.16 -13.46
N GLY A 40 1.76 -6.48 -13.28
CA GLY A 40 1.16 -6.61 -11.94
C GLY A 40 0.57 -5.32 -11.34
N ALA A 41 0.71 -4.17 -12.00
CA ALA A 41 0.01 -2.96 -11.58
C ALA A 41 -1.51 -3.11 -11.76
N ALA A 42 -2.27 -2.86 -10.68
CA ALA A 42 -3.72 -2.99 -10.66
C ALA A 42 -4.40 -1.75 -10.05
N GLY A 43 -5.73 -1.73 -10.02
CA GLY A 43 -6.49 -0.63 -9.43
C GLY A 43 -6.52 0.64 -10.28
N PHE A 44 -6.98 1.72 -9.67
CA PHE A 44 -7.21 2.98 -10.40
C PHE A 44 -5.92 3.72 -10.80
N GLY A 45 -4.79 3.47 -10.13
CA GLY A 45 -3.49 4.02 -10.50
C GLY A 45 -2.73 3.20 -11.55
N LYS A 46 -3.29 2.10 -12.06
CA LYS A 46 -2.55 1.15 -12.92
C LYS A 46 -2.02 1.71 -14.24
N TYR A 47 -2.58 2.79 -14.74
CA TYR A 47 -2.14 3.42 -15.98
C TYR A 47 -1.16 4.58 -15.79
N THR A 48 -0.66 4.75 -14.58
CA THR A 48 0.40 5.72 -14.29
C THR A 48 1.65 5.39 -15.11
N SER A 49 2.17 6.36 -15.84
CA SER A 49 3.40 6.17 -16.62
C SER A 49 4.67 6.57 -15.87
N GLY A 50 4.54 7.38 -14.82
CA GLY A 50 5.69 7.84 -14.06
C GLY A 50 6.75 8.54 -14.92
N GLY A 51 8.00 8.13 -14.76
CA GLY A 51 9.16 8.64 -15.51
C GLY A 51 9.39 8.02 -16.88
N ARG A 52 8.43 7.25 -17.42
CA ARG A 52 8.55 6.54 -18.70
C ARG A 52 9.04 7.43 -19.84
N GLY A 53 10.10 7.02 -20.51
CA GLY A 53 10.66 7.73 -21.67
C GLY A 53 11.44 8.99 -21.31
N GLY A 54 11.73 9.21 -20.03
CA GLY A 54 12.40 10.40 -19.52
C GLY A 54 13.90 10.21 -19.23
N LYS A 55 14.41 11.09 -18.39
CA LYS A 55 15.79 11.09 -17.90
C LYS A 55 15.97 10.13 -16.74
N VAL A 56 17.19 9.67 -16.54
CA VAL A 56 17.62 8.91 -15.37
C VAL A 56 18.55 9.74 -14.51
N VAL A 57 18.41 9.64 -13.19
CA VAL A 57 19.33 10.23 -12.21
C VAL A 57 19.58 9.22 -11.11
N TYR A 58 20.86 9.06 -10.74
CA TYR A 58 21.24 8.19 -9.64
C TYR A 58 21.38 8.93 -8.31
N VAL A 59 20.86 8.33 -7.26
CA VAL A 59 21.24 8.65 -5.89
C VAL A 59 22.48 7.84 -5.56
N THR A 60 23.59 8.55 -5.31
CA THR A 60 24.91 7.99 -5.05
C THR A 60 25.42 8.30 -3.64
N SER A 61 24.64 9.03 -2.85
CA SER A 61 24.96 9.41 -1.48
C SER A 61 23.75 9.19 -0.55
N LEU A 62 24.01 8.73 0.66
CA LEU A 62 23.02 8.62 1.73
C LEU A 62 22.85 9.93 2.52
N GLU A 63 23.70 10.91 2.25
CA GLU A 63 23.62 12.23 2.87
C GLU A 63 22.36 12.99 2.41
N ASP A 64 21.96 13.98 3.19
CA ASP A 64 20.93 14.95 2.83
C ASP A 64 21.40 16.36 3.18
N ASP A 65 21.03 17.33 2.38
CA ASP A 65 21.21 18.75 2.71
C ASP A 65 19.88 19.50 2.55
N ALA A 66 19.70 20.51 3.39
CA ALA A 66 18.41 21.20 3.48
C ALA A 66 17.96 21.83 2.14
N GLU A 67 18.89 22.25 1.31
CA GLU A 67 18.57 22.93 0.04
C GLU A 67 18.62 22.00 -1.17
N GLY A 68 19.18 20.77 -1.04
CA GLY A 68 19.32 19.78 -2.13
C GLY A 68 20.24 20.31 -3.22
N GLU A 69 21.38 20.87 -2.81
CA GLU A 69 22.43 21.36 -3.71
C GLU A 69 23.56 20.33 -3.86
N THR A 70 23.67 19.40 -2.91
CA THR A 70 24.68 18.36 -2.92
C THR A 70 24.33 17.28 -3.93
N GLU A 71 25.12 17.21 -5.00
CA GLU A 71 24.95 16.21 -6.06
C GLU A 71 24.98 14.79 -5.51
N GLY A 72 24.14 13.93 -6.07
CA GLY A 72 24.02 12.52 -5.69
C GLY A 72 23.13 12.26 -4.48
N THR A 73 22.66 13.28 -3.75
CA THR A 73 21.67 13.11 -2.68
C THR A 73 20.25 12.88 -3.25
N LEU A 74 19.37 12.24 -2.48
CA LEU A 74 17.98 12.04 -2.92
C LEU A 74 17.26 13.39 -3.17
N ARG A 75 17.46 14.37 -2.28
CA ARG A 75 16.85 15.70 -2.41
C ARG A 75 17.33 16.44 -3.64
N TRP A 76 18.59 16.31 -4.00
CA TRP A 76 19.14 16.84 -5.25
C TRP A 76 18.52 16.10 -6.46
N ALA A 77 18.53 14.77 -6.43
CA ALA A 77 18.08 13.93 -7.55
C ALA A 77 16.63 14.23 -7.98
N VAL A 78 15.70 14.37 -7.00
CA VAL A 78 14.28 14.67 -7.31
C VAL A 78 14.04 16.06 -7.87
N LYS A 79 15.03 16.95 -7.87
CA LYS A 79 14.95 18.29 -8.46
C LYS A 79 15.47 18.36 -9.88
N GLN A 80 16.19 17.33 -10.35
CA GLN A 80 16.77 17.35 -11.68
C GLN A 80 15.69 17.28 -12.76
N PHE A 81 15.95 17.89 -13.91
CA PHE A 81 15.05 17.87 -15.07
C PHE A 81 13.58 18.19 -14.73
N PRO A 82 13.27 19.39 -14.20
CA PRO A 82 11.95 19.69 -13.62
C PRO A 82 10.81 19.61 -14.64
N ASP A 83 11.10 19.82 -15.92
CA ASP A 83 10.11 19.84 -17.00
C ASP A 83 10.08 18.53 -17.82
N GLU A 84 10.94 17.56 -17.50
CA GLU A 84 11.01 16.26 -18.20
C GLU A 84 10.55 15.12 -17.29
N PRO A 85 10.05 14.01 -17.85
CA PRO A 85 9.86 12.79 -17.08
C PRO A 85 11.19 12.33 -16.48
N LEU A 86 11.14 11.81 -15.25
CA LEU A 86 12.34 11.44 -14.48
C LEU A 86 12.19 10.08 -13.83
N THR A 87 13.21 9.24 -13.96
CA THR A 87 13.39 8.05 -13.13
C THR A 87 14.59 8.26 -12.20
N VAL A 88 14.35 8.14 -10.89
CA VAL A 88 15.38 8.18 -9.85
C VAL A 88 15.76 6.75 -9.50
N CYS A 89 17.00 6.39 -9.82
CA CYS A 89 17.63 5.11 -9.48
C CYS A 89 18.59 5.28 -8.29
N PHE A 90 18.99 4.19 -7.67
CA PHE A 90 19.87 4.22 -6.49
C PHE A 90 21.10 3.33 -6.72
N ALA A 91 22.27 3.91 -6.53
CA ALA A 91 23.55 3.21 -6.51
C ALA A 91 24.12 3.04 -5.08
N VAL A 92 23.29 3.25 -4.08
CA VAL A 92 23.62 3.11 -2.64
C VAL A 92 22.53 2.31 -1.94
N THR A 93 22.88 1.73 -0.80
CA THR A 93 21.96 1.06 0.13
C THR A 93 22.15 1.62 1.52
N GLY A 94 21.07 1.75 2.28
CA GLY A 94 21.15 2.20 3.66
C GLY A 94 20.14 3.25 4.04
N GLU A 95 20.45 3.96 5.13
CA GLU A 95 19.61 4.98 5.73
C GLU A 95 19.91 6.37 5.16
N ILE A 96 18.89 7.04 4.62
CA ILE A 96 18.92 8.46 4.28
C ILE A 96 18.23 9.23 5.41
N GLN A 97 19.01 9.92 6.22
CA GLN A 97 18.53 10.74 7.33
C GLN A 97 18.17 12.13 6.83
N LEU A 98 16.89 12.40 6.63
CA LEU A 98 16.43 13.70 6.16
C LEU A 98 16.66 14.79 7.21
N VAL A 99 17.32 15.87 6.83
CA VAL A 99 17.55 17.05 7.71
C VAL A 99 16.31 17.93 7.86
N LYS A 100 15.38 17.88 6.90
CA LYS A 100 14.03 18.46 6.95
C LYS A 100 13.10 17.69 6.02
N ASP A 101 11.79 17.98 6.07
CA ASP A 101 10.82 17.36 5.17
C ASP A 101 11.30 17.41 3.71
N LEU A 102 11.23 16.26 3.04
CA LEU A 102 11.49 16.16 1.61
C LEU A 102 10.17 16.40 0.85
N ARG A 103 10.05 17.58 0.25
CA ARG A 103 8.90 17.87 -0.61
C ARG A 103 9.24 17.53 -2.06
N ILE A 104 8.42 16.65 -2.63
CA ILE A 104 8.44 16.28 -4.05
C ILE A 104 7.14 16.82 -4.64
N ASN A 105 7.21 17.91 -5.40
CA ASN A 105 6.05 18.51 -6.06
C ASN A 105 6.38 18.64 -7.55
N ARG A 106 6.23 17.54 -8.26
CA ARG A 106 6.53 17.44 -9.69
C ARG A 106 5.58 16.50 -10.41
N LYS A 107 5.64 16.51 -11.73
CA LYS A 107 4.91 15.57 -12.61
C LYS A 107 5.85 14.56 -13.23
N ASN A 108 5.29 13.42 -13.65
CA ASN A 108 5.93 12.41 -14.48
C ASN A 108 7.25 11.88 -13.89
N TYR A 109 7.19 11.22 -12.76
CA TYR A 109 8.41 10.67 -12.16
C TYR A 109 8.22 9.26 -11.58
N THR A 110 9.33 8.54 -11.54
CA THR A 110 9.45 7.23 -10.88
C THR A 110 10.57 7.28 -9.84
N ILE A 111 10.30 6.84 -8.63
CA ILE A 111 11.34 6.55 -7.63
C ILE A 111 11.49 5.04 -7.57
N ALA A 112 12.60 4.55 -8.13
CA ALA A 112 12.85 3.14 -8.36
C ALA A 112 13.75 2.54 -7.28
N GLY A 113 13.24 2.38 -6.05
CA GLY A 113 13.99 1.83 -4.91
C GLY A 113 14.47 0.39 -5.13
N GLN A 114 13.88 -0.34 -6.06
CA GLN A 114 14.33 -1.68 -6.43
C GLN A 114 15.69 -1.70 -7.13
N THR A 115 16.22 -0.57 -7.60
CA THR A 115 17.57 -0.49 -8.18
C THR A 115 18.66 -0.44 -7.10
N ALA A 116 18.32 -0.03 -5.89
CA ALA A 116 19.29 0.05 -4.78
C ALA A 116 19.91 -1.32 -4.52
N PRO A 117 21.23 -1.41 -4.29
CA PRO A 117 21.88 -2.66 -3.92
C PRO A 117 21.43 -3.15 -2.53
N GLY A 118 21.77 -4.38 -2.19
CA GLY A 118 21.53 -4.94 -0.87
C GLY A 118 20.07 -4.91 -0.44
N VAL A 119 19.80 -4.53 0.80
CA VAL A 119 18.44 -4.44 1.36
C VAL A 119 17.65 -3.22 0.88
N GLY A 120 18.29 -2.30 0.15
CA GLY A 120 17.62 -1.13 -0.40
C GLY A 120 17.73 0.12 0.49
N ILE A 121 16.75 1.01 0.36
CA ILE A 121 16.75 2.34 0.99
C ILE A 121 15.73 2.41 2.11
N VAL A 122 16.13 3.02 3.22
CA VAL A 122 15.23 3.52 4.26
C VAL A 122 15.38 5.04 4.41
N ILE A 123 14.27 5.76 4.42
CA ILE A 123 14.21 7.21 4.63
C ILE A 123 13.69 7.48 6.03
N THR A 124 14.43 8.26 6.80
CA THR A 124 14.18 8.46 8.23
C THR A 124 14.13 9.93 8.61
N HIS A 125 13.82 10.21 9.89
CA HIS A 125 13.90 11.51 10.57
C HIS A 125 12.82 12.52 10.17
N ASN A 126 12.50 12.70 8.91
CA ASN A 126 11.52 13.69 8.46
C ASN A 126 10.57 13.11 7.39
N LYS A 127 9.46 13.80 7.14
CA LYS A 127 8.41 13.40 6.21
C LYS A 127 8.87 13.46 4.76
N VAL A 128 8.48 12.47 3.97
CA VAL A 128 8.41 12.61 2.50
C VAL A 128 7.00 13.05 2.10
N ASN A 129 6.90 14.18 1.42
CA ASN A 129 5.65 14.80 1.03
C ASN A 129 5.57 15.00 -0.49
N CYS A 130 4.72 14.22 -1.13
CA CYS A 130 4.44 14.29 -2.57
C CYS A 130 3.24 15.20 -2.90
N GLY A 131 2.71 15.94 -1.93
CA GLY A 131 1.50 16.74 -2.09
C GLY A 131 1.53 17.67 -3.31
N GLY A 132 0.51 17.56 -4.16
CA GLY A 132 0.38 18.29 -5.43
C GLY A 132 1.10 17.66 -6.62
N SER A 133 1.72 16.49 -6.46
CA SER A 133 2.35 15.74 -7.56
C SER A 133 1.31 15.06 -8.46
N GLU A 134 1.72 14.79 -9.69
CA GLU A 134 0.90 14.13 -10.70
C GLU A 134 1.71 13.10 -11.49
N ASN A 135 1.09 11.97 -11.82
CA ASN A 135 1.66 10.90 -12.63
C ASN A 135 3.01 10.38 -12.10
N PHE A 136 2.97 9.66 -10.98
CA PHE A 136 4.19 9.16 -10.37
C PHE A 136 4.09 7.71 -9.88
N ILE A 137 5.23 7.05 -9.86
CA ILE A 137 5.43 5.68 -9.39
C ILE A 137 6.46 5.68 -8.27
N ILE A 138 6.18 5.05 -7.14
CA ILE A 138 7.17 4.82 -6.08
C ILE A 138 7.16 3.32 -5.75
N ARG A 139 8.32 2.68 -5.86
CA ARG A 139 8.49 1.25 -5.58
C ARG A 139 9.66 0.97 -4.67
N ASN A 140 9.46 0.03 -3.75
CA ASN A 140 10.52 -0.58 -2.94
C ASN A 140 11.33 0.41 -2.07
N ILE A 141 10.66 1.34 -1.40
CA ILE A 141 11.24 2.30 -0.47
C ILE A 141 10.62 2.14 0.92
N ARG A 142 11.43 2.20 1.97
CA ARG A 142 11.00 2.24 3.37
C ARG A 142 10.99 3.67 3.89
N PHE A 143 9.88 4.06 4.51
CA PHE A 143 9.68 5.35 5.16
C PHE A 143 9.48 5.11 6.66
N ARG A 144 10.52 5.24 7.47
CA ARG A 144 10.51 5.00 8.91
C ARG A 144 11.06 6.20 9.64
N VAL A 145 10.19 7.15 9.98
CA VAL A 145 10.60 8.46 10.49
C VAL A 145 11.29 8.38 11.84
N GLY A 146 10.73 7.63 12.79
CA GLY A 146 11.18 7.63 14.18
C GLY A 146 10.76 8.88 14.95
N ARG A 147 11.06 8.87 16.23
CA ARG A 147 10.85 10.00 17.14
C ARG A 147 12.11 10.86 17.23
N TYR A 148 12.72 11.11 16.10
CA TYR A 148 13.98 11.79 16.07
C TYR A 148 13.82 13.28 16.38
N ASN A 149 14.12 13.66 17.59
CA ASN A 149 14.76 14.92 17.93
C ASN A 149 15.29 14.85 19.37
N THR A 150 16.59 14.93 19.51
CA THR A 150 17.29 14.88 20.79
C THR A 150 17.10 16.12 21.63
N ASP A 151 16.59 17.22 21.06
CA ASP A 151 16.61 18.54 21.70
C ASP A 151 15.25 18.96 22.31
N SER A 152 14.47 18.02 22.84
CA SER A 152 13.24 18.35 23.57
C SER A 152 12.09 18.97 22.77
N THR A 153 12.23 19.24 21.50
CA THR A 153 11.14 19.66 20.64
C THR A 153 10.49 18.43 19.98
N PHE A 154 9.32 18.11 20.42
CA PHE A 154 8.53 17.03 19.85
C PHE A 154 8.17 17.33 18.40
N ILE A 155 8.46 16.39 17.47
CA ILE A 155 8.05 16.51 16.07
C ILE A 155 6.72 15.78 15.86
N THR A 156 5.71 16.49 15.40
CA THR A 156 4.47 15.93 14.89
C THR A 156 4.68 15.63 13.42
N VAL A 157 4.89 14.36 13.06
CA VAL A 157 5.29 14.01 11.70
C VAL A 157 4.61 12.74 11.22
N ASN A 158 4.11 12.78 9.98
CA ASN A 158 3.73 11.62 9.20
C ASN A 158 4.97 11.05 8.52
N ALA A 159 5.02 9.74 8.25
CA ALA A 159 6.14 9.20 7.49
C ALA A 159 6.04 9.58 6.01
N PHE A 160 4.84 9.48 5.44
CA PHE A 160 4.61 9.76 4.04
C PHE A 160 3.28 10.48 3.81
N GLY A 161 3.25 11.40 2.85
CA GLY A 161 2.03 12.07 2.40
C GLY A 161 1.96 12.21 0.89
N ALA A 162 0.83 11.77 0.31
CA ALA A 162 0.46 11.97 -1.08
C ALA A 162 -0.96 12.54 -1.13
N GLU A 163 -1.14 13.70 -0.55
CA GLU A 163 -2.40 14.41 -0.47
C GLU A 163 -2.54 15.36 -1.64
N ASN A 164 -3.74 15.51 -2.19
CA ASN A 164 -4.00 16.38 -3.34
C ASN A 164 -3.11 16.05 -4.56
N CYS A 165 -2.97 14.76 -4.85
CA CYS A 165 -2.20 14.21 -5.95
C CYS A 165 -3.12 13.55 -6.98
N SER A 166 -2.58 13.23 -8.15
CA SER A 166 -3.33 12.47 -9.16
C SER A 166 -2.46 11.50 -9.94
N ASN A 167 -3.08 10.42 -10.43
CA ASN A 167 -2.43 9.40 -11.25
C ASN A 167 -1.16 8.86 -10.62
N TYR A 168 -1.28 8.06 -9.56
CA TYR A 168 -0.10 7.45 -8.98
C TYR A 168 -0.33 6.01 -8.51
N ILE A 169 0.79 5.29 -8.45
CA ILE A 169 0.85 3.96 -7.87
C ILE A 169 2.05 3.86 -6.92
N ILE A 170 1.78 3.36 -5.72
CA ILE A 170 2.77 3.06 -4.70
C ILE A 170 2.75 1.55 -4.48
N ASP A 171 3.90 0.91 -4.66
CA ASP A 171 4.01 -0.53 -4.75
C ASP A 171 5.19 -1.06 -3.95
N HIS A 172 4.96 -2.11 -3.15
CA HIS A 172 6.00 -2.77 -2.33
C HIS A 172 6.81 -1.80 -1.46
N CYS A 173 6.16 -0.81 -0.84
CA CYS A 173 6.79 0.13 0.08
C CYS A 173 6.43 -0.18 1.53
N GLU A 174 7.19 0.40 2.47
CA GLU A 174 6.91 0.29 3.90
C GLU A 174 6.79 1.68 4.54
N PHE A 175 5.83 1.81 5.47
CA PHE A 175 5.52 3.06 6.16
C PHE A 175 5.38 2.79 7.65
N GLY A 176 6.25 3.38 8.46
CA GLY A 176 6.26 3.10 9.89
C GLY A 176 6.89 4.18 10.76
N TRP A 177 6.78 3.98 12.05
CA TRP A 177 7.44 4.73 13.11
C TRP A 177 7.15 6.24 13.09
N SER A 178 5.98 6.61 12.59
CA SER A 178 5.55 8.02 12.62
C SER A 178 4.95 8.38 13.97
N THR A 179 4.95 9.67 14.29
CA THR A 179 4.32 10.22 15.49
C THR A 179 2.89 10.72 15.22
N GLU A 180 2.48 10.80 13.98
CA GLU A 180 1.09 10.98 13.49
C GLU A 180 0.70 9.75 12.64
N GLU A 181 0.21 9.90 11.40
CA GLU A 181 -0.05 8.78 10.52
C GLU A 181 1.22 8.30 9.81
N ASN A 182 1.34 6.98 9.65
CA ASN A 182 2.42 6.42 8.82
C ASN A 182 2.23 6.82 7.34
N MET A 183 0.97 6.86 6.86
CA MET A 183 0.68 7.19 5.47
C MET A 183 -0.63 7.96 5.31
N ASN A 184 -0.61 9.06 4.53
CA ASN A 184 -1.79 9.84 4.15
C ASN A 184 -1.91 9.96 2.63
N THR A 185 -3.11 9.72 2.09
CA THR A 185 -3.36 9.68 0.64
C THR A 185 -4.72 10.25 0.24
N TYR A 186 -5.36 11.05 1.08
CA TYR A 186 -6.67 11.62 0.81
C TYR A 186 -6.62 12.81 -0.18
N ASP A 187 -7.80 13.23 -0.64
CA ASP A 187 -7.98 14.35 -1.59
C ASP A 187 -7.18 14.15 -2.90
N SER A 188 -7.03 12.92 -3.31
CA SER A 188 -6.22 12.48 -4.46
C SER A 188 -7.05 11.67 -5.45
N HIS A 189 -6.60 11.57 -6.71
CA HIS A 189 -7.40 10.99 -7.77
C HIS A 189 -6.63 9.96 -8.60
N PHE A 190 -7.31 8.86 -8.99
CA PHE A 190 -6.72 7.75 -9.77
C PHE A 190 -5.47 7.19 -9.13
N ILE A 191 -5.65 6.62 -7.94
CA ILE A 191 -4.54 6.15 -7.13
C ILE A 191 -4.63 4.65 -6.85
N THR A 192 -3.47 4.04 -6.69
CA THR A 192 -3.31 2.69 -6.15
C THR A 192 -2.21 2.65 -5.11
N VAL A 193 -2.48 1.98 -4.00
CA VAL A 193 -1.48 1.53 -3.02
C VAL A 193 -1.60 0.02 -2.92
N GLN A 194 -0.56 -0.69 -3.34
CA GLN A 194 -0.58 -2.14 -3.39
C GLN A 194 0.67 -2.78 -2.80
N TYR A 195 0.52 -3.97 -2.20
CA TYR A 195 1.61 -4.76 -1.63
C TYR A 195 2.52 -4.00 -0.67
N CYS A 196 1.98 -3.02 0.04
CA CYS A 196 2.72 -2.22 1.02
C CYS A 196 2.55 -2.75 2.44
N ILE A 197 3.49 -2.40 3.34
CA ILE A 197 3.36 -2.62 4.78
C ILE A 197 3.21 -1.26 5.47
N VAL A 198 2.12 -1.10 6.25
CA VAL A 198 1.91 0.05 7.13
C VAL A 198 1.99 -0.43 8.57
N HIS A 199 3.02 -0.01 9.31
CA HIS A 199 3.34 -0.67 10.56
C HIS A 199 3.72 0.29 11.69
N GLU A 200 3.44 -0.14 12.93
CA GLU A 200 4.05 0.38 14.15
C GLU A 200 4.05 1.91 14.26
N GLY A 201 2.90 2.56 13.99
CA GLY A 201 2.74 3.97 14.35
C GLY A 201 3.04 4.16 15.84
N LEU A 202 3.90 5.13 16.20
CA LEU A 202 4.38 5.34 17.57
C LEU A 202 3.25 5.81 18.48
N ASN A 203 2.92 5.02 19.50
CA ASN A 203 1.70 5.21 20.27
C ASN A 203 1.84 6.34 21.31
N SER A 204 2.73 6.19 22.27
CA SER A 204 2.95 7.20 23.33
C SER A 204 4.27 7.93 23.17
N SER A 205 4.47 8.45 21.96
CA SER A 205 5.71 9.07 21.49
C SER A 205 6.06 10.42 22.14
N GLY A 206 5.15 11.02 22.90
CA GLY A 206 5.28 12.36 23.44
C GLY A 206 4.47 13.43 22.69
N HIS A 207 3.65 13.00 21.72
CA HIS A 207 2.82 13.92 20.93
C HIS A 207 1.94 14.83 21.80
N PRO A 208 1.83 16.16 21.52
CA PRO A 208 1.08 17.11 22.35
C PRO A 208 -0.41 16.76 22.55
N LYS A 209 -1.00 16.08 21.58
CA LYS A 209 -2.41 15.61 21.65
C LYS A 209 -2.55 14.23 22.31
N GLY A 210 -1.51 13.68 22.94
CA GLY A 210 -1.51 12.39 23.62
C GLY A 210 -1.21 11.20 22.71
N ALA A 211 -1.62 9.99 23.11
CA ALA A 211 -1.31 8.76 22.41
C ALA A 211 -1.87 8.71 20.98
N ARG A 212 -1.06 8.25 20.03
CA ARG A 212 -1.35 8.13 18.61
C ARG A 212 -1.36 6.67 18.15
N GLY A 213 -0.23 6.16 17.66
CA GLY A 213 -0.11 4.81 17.11
C GLY A 213 -0.94 4.65 15.84
N TYR A 214 -0.91 5.64 14.96
CA TYR A 214 -1.77 5.71 13.79
C TYR A 214 -1.13 5.01 12.58
N GLY A 215 -1.90 4.11 11.96
CA GLY A 215 -1.52 3.49 10.69
C GLY A 215 -1.66 4.46 9.54
N CYS A 216 -2.83 4.52 8.94
CA CYS A 216 -3.02 5.31 7.72
C CYS A 216 -4.34 6.09 7.71
N GLN A 217 -4.34 7.13 6.88
CA GLN A 217 -5.52 7.89 6.51
C GLN A 217 -5.68 7.82 5.00
N TRP A 218 -6.48 6.85 4.55
CA TRP A 218 -6.70 6.53 3.15
C TRP A 218 -8.02 7.10 2.67
N GLY A 219 -7.96 7.81 1.57
CA GLY A 219 -9.08 8.45 0.91
C GLY A 219 -8.79 8.57 -0.58
N GLY A 220 -9.32 9.61 -1.20
CA GLY A 220 -9.20 9.84 -2.63
C GLY A 220 -10.34 9.25 -3.43
N SER A 221 -10.44 9.64 -4.71
CA SER A 221 -11.56 9.26 -5.57
C SER A 221 -11.21 9.33 -7.07
N PRO A 222 -11.23 8.23 -7.81
CA PRO A 222 -11.28 6.87 -7.32
C PRO A 222 -9.93 6.39 -6.78
N ALA A 223 -9.95 5.49 -5.79
CA ALA A 223 -8.74 4.97 -5.17
C ALA A 223 -8.83 3.46 -4.92
N SER A 224 -7.72 2.75 -5.09
CA SER A 224 -7.60 1.33 -4.81
C SER A 224 -6.51 1.07 -3.77
N TYR A 225 -6.87 0.35 -2.73
CA TYR A 225 -5.97 -0.13 -1.69
C TYR A 225 -6.08 -1.63 -1.60
N HIS A 226 -5.07 -2.37 -2.08
CA HIS A 226 -5.18 -3.82 -2.13
C HIS A 226 -3.87 -4.53 -1.81
N HIS A 227 -3.99 -5.74 -1.25
CA HIS A 227 -2.87 -6.60 -0.88
C HIS A 227 -1.85 -5.93 0.05
N ASN A 228 -2.30 -5.02 0.91
CA ASN A 228 -1.45 -4.37 1.90
C ASN A 228 -1.52 -5.08 3.25
N LEU A 229 -0.44 -5.04 4.01
CA LEU A 229 -0.38 -5.46 5.40
C LEU A 229 -0.42 -4.22 6.31
N LEU A 230 -1.44 -4.11 7.15
CA LEU A 230 -1.52 -3.12 8.22
C LEU A 230 -1.28 -3.84 9.56
N VAL A 231 -0.14 -3.62 10.18
CA VAL A 231 0.32 -4.43 11.32
C VAL A 231 0.80 -3.57 12.48
N ASN A 232 0.40 -3.95 13.70
CA ASN A 232 0.84 -3.32 14.94
C ASN A 232 0.56 -1.80 15.01
N ASN A 233 -0.49 -1.33 14.36
CA ASN A 233 -0.97 0.04 14.51
C ASN A 233 -2.08 0.06 15.55
N ASN A 234 -1.91 0.85 16.61
CA ASN A 234 -2.92 0.91 17.68
C ASN A 234 -4.25 1.43 17.14
N LYS A 235 -4.22 2.46 16.30
CA LYS A 235 -5.40 3.12 15.71
C LYS A 235 -5.20 3.33 14.21
N ARG A 236 -6.29 3.58 13.51
CA ARG A 236 -6.29 3.86 12.06
C ARG A 236 -5.62 2.77 11.22
N SER A 237 -6.01 1.54 11.45
CA SER A 237 -5.62 0.36 10.66
C SER A 237 -6.75 -0.18 9.73
N CYS A 238 -7.46 0.64 8.84
CA CYS A 238 -7.12 2.00 8.41
C CYS A 238 -8.18 3.02 8.90
N ARG A 239 -7.94 4.33 8.67
CA ARG A 239 -9.01 5.32 8.63
C ARG A 239 -9.43 5.53 7.18
N PHE A 240 -10.71 5.27 6.88
CA PHE A 240 -11.35 5.59 5.61
C PHE A 240 -11.71 7.07 5.60
N ASN A 241 -10.86 7.88 4.98
CA ASN A 241 -11.05 9.32 5.00
C ASN A 241 -12.22 9.72 4.11
N GLY A 242 -13.12 10.53 4.63
CA GLY A 242 -14.25 11.05 3.86
C GLY A 242 -13.85 12.15 2.87
N ALA A 243 -14.83 12.62 2.12
CA ALA A 243 -14.62 13.68 1.13
C ALA A 243 -13.98 14.93 1.72
N GLN A 244 -13.02 15.49 1.02
CA GLN A 244 -12.29 16.71 1.35
C GLN A 244 -12.64 17.83 0.35
N SER A 245 -11.79 18.86 0.27
CA SER A 245 -12.06 20.06 -0.51
C SER A 245 -12.26 19.83 -2.01
N ASN A 246 -11.61 18.80 -2.56
CA ASN A 246 -11.66 18.50 -3.99
C ASN A 246 -12.55 17.31 -4.34
N ASP A 247 -13.08 16.62 -3.34
CA ASP A 247 -13.93 15.45 -3.52
C ASP A 247 -15.39 15.78 -3.22
N PHE A 248 -16.31 15.32 -4.06
CA PHE A 248 -17.74 15.29 -3.75
C PHE A 248 -18.12 13.97 -3.10
N VAL A 249 -17.63 12.89 -3.68
CA VAL A 249 -17.77 11.55 -3.18
C VAL A 249 -16.41 10.89 -3.19
N VAL A 250 -16.02 10.31 -2.08
CA VAL A 250 -14.87 9.42 -2.03
C VAL A 250 -15.32 8.05 -2.51
N TYR A 251 -14.58 7.50 -3.46
CA TYR A 251 -14.80 6.15 -3.94
C TYR A 251 -13.57 5.30 -3.69
N LEU A 252 -13.72 4.24 -2.90
CA LEU A 252 -12.63 3.36 -2.50
C LEU A 252 -12.90 1.90 -2.86
N ASP A 253 -11.90 1.25 -3.45
CA ASP A 253 -11.75 -0.20 -3.42
C ASP A 253 -10.75 -0.58 -2.32
N TYR A 254 -11.24 -1.24 -1.26
CA TYR A 254 -10.44 -1.78 -0.17
C TYR A 254 -10.52 -3.30 -0.19
N ILE A 255 -9.52 -3.95 -0.79
CA ILE A 255 -9.65 -5.33 -1.27
C ILE A 255 -8.41 -6.13 -0.91
N ASN A 256 -8.60 -7.37 -0.42
CA ASN A 256 -7.50 -8.30 -0.15
C ASN A 256 -6.40 -7.75 0.78
N ASN A 257 -6.73 -6.80 1.67
CA ASN A 257 -5.78 -6.33 2.67
C ASN A 257 -5.78 -7.23 3.90
N VAL A 258 -4.64 -7.28 4.57
CA VAL A 258 -4.47 -7.98 5.84
C VAL A 258 -4.29 -6.97 6.95
N VAL A 259 -5.07 -7.10 8.02
CA VAL A 259 -4.97 -6.24 9.22
C VAL A 259 -4.67 -7.12 10.43
N TYR A 260 -3.58 -6.83 11.11
CA TYR A 260 -3.15 -7.60 12.28
C TYR A 260 -2.86 -6.72 13.50
N ASN A 261 -3.27 -7.19 14.67
CA ASN A 261 -2.94 -6.63 15.97
C ASN A 261 -3.33 -5.14 16.15
N PHE A 262 -4.48 -4.77 15.66
CA PHE A 262 -5.08 -3.44 15.80
C PHE A 262 -5.85 -3.32 17.13
N GLU A 263 -6.15 -2.09 17.59
CA GLU A 263 -6.87 -1.87 18.85
C GLU A 263 -8.25 -2.54 18.88
N GLY A 264 -8.90 -2.58 17.72
CA GLY A 264 -10.28 -3.01 17.60
C GLY A 264 -11.28 -1.90 18.01
N GLY A 265 -12.57 -2.14 17.74
CA GLY A 265 -13.63 -1.16 18.01
C GLY A 265 -13.56 0.10 17.17
N SER A 266 -14.20 1.16 17.66
CA SER A 266 -14.42 2.41 16.91
C SER A 266 -13.18 3.25 16.66
N ASN A 267 -12.03 2.89 17.19
CA ASN A 267 -10.78 3.62 17.01
C ASN A 267 -9.74 2.84 16.20
N GLY A 268 -9.86 1.52 16.10
CA GLY A 268 -8.94 0.65 15.36
C GLY A 268 -9.03 0.89 13.87
N CYS A 269 -10.23 0.67 13.30
CA CYS A 269 -10.55 0.98 11.91
C CYS A 269 -11.85 1.78 11.88
N TYR A 270 -11.88 2.90 11.17
CA TYR A 270 -13.07 3.76 11.15
C TYR A 270 -13.02 4.77 10.00
N GLY A 271 -14.15 5.42 9.74
CA GLY A 271 -14.22 6.52 8.77
C GLY A 271 -15.49 6.50 7.95
N GLY A 272 -15.41 6.95 6.70
CA GLY A 272 -16.55 7.08 5.81
C GLY A 272 -17.45 8.27 6.14
N GLU A 273 -16.94 9.23 6.94
CA GLU A 273 -17.67 10.46 7.27
C GLU A 273 -17.76 11.39 6.08
N ASN A 274 -18.88 12.12 5.99
CA ASN A 274 -18.97 13.26 5.09
C ASN A 274 -18.24 14.45 5.69
N THR A 275 -17.12 14.88 5.13
CA THR A 275 -16.34 16.02 5.59
C THR A 275 -16.42 17.23 4.65
N ALA A 276 -16.93 17.06 3.42
CA ALA A 276 -17.03 18.14 2.46
C ALA A 276 -18.06 19.19 2.90
N LYS A 277 -17.66 20.44 2.89
CA LYS A 277 -18.59 21.57 2.84
C LYS A 277 -19.00 21.75 1.37
N LEU A 278 -20.08 21.13 0.98
CA LEU A 278 -20.60 21.29 -0.36
C LEU A 278 -21.52 22.50 -0.37
N ASP A 279 -21.03 23.60 -0.94
CA ASP A 279 -21.81 24.81 -1.13
C ASP A 279 -22.77 24.59 -2.30
N SER A 280 -24.00 24.22 -1.97
CA SER A 280 -25.20 24.38 -2.80
C SER A 280 -25.36 23.62 -4.14
N GLY A 281 -26.58 23.27 -4.41
CA GLY A 281 -27.32 23.22 -5.70
C GLY A 281 -26.84 22.29 -6.83
N GLU A 282 -25.59 22.19 -7.08
CA GLU A 282 -25.03 21.49 -8.26
C GLU A 282 -25.01 19.96 -8.11
N TYR A 283 -25.21 19.46 -6.91
CA TYR A 283 -25.06 18.05 -6.53
C TYR A 283 -26.39 17.41 -6.12
N ASN A 284 -27.49 17.99 -6.51
CA ASN A 284 -28.82 17.40 -6.33
C ASN A 284 -28.90 16.05 -7.06
N GLY A 285 -28.84 14.97 -6.31
CA GLY A 285 -28.95 13.60 -6.82
C GLY A 285 -27.83 12.65 -6.39
N LEU A 286 -26.82 13.14 -5.66
CA LEU A 286 -25.87 12.26 -4.99
C LEU A 286 -26.45 11.74 -3.68
N ASN A 287 -26.39 10.43 -3.48
CA ASN A 287 -26.99 9.77 -2.31
C ASN A 287 -25.99 9.58 -1.15
N SER A 288 -24.69 9.77 -1.40
CA SER A 288 -23.64 9.55 -0.40
C SER A 288 -22.42 10.42 -0.69
N ALA A 289 -21.61 10.65 0.33
CA ALA A 289 -20.32 11.33 0.21
C ALA A 289 -19.13 10.36 0.28
N HIS A 290 -19.37 9.09 0.54
CA HIS A 290 -18.34 8.06 0.61
C HIS A 290 -18.94 6.73 0.16
N GLU A 291 -18.27 6.08 -0.78
CA GLU A 291 -18.66 4.78 -1.32
C GLU A 291 -17.45 3.84 -1.28
N CYS A 292 -17.62 2.67 -0.71
CA CYS A 292 -16.52 1.73 -0.51
C CYS A 292 -16.89 0.29 -0.86
N ASN A 293 -16.08 -0.36 -1.67
CA ASN A 293 -16.07 -1.81 -1.83
C ASN A 293 -15.07 -2.39 -0.83
N PHE A 294 -15.57 -3.10 0.17
CA PHE A 294 -14.80 -3.73 1.23
C PHE A 294 -14.85 -5.24 1.05
N ILE A 295 -13.85 -5.80 0.34
CA ILE A 295 -13.95 -7.16 -0.22
C ILE A 295 -12.74 -8.01 0.15
N ASN A 296 -13.02 -9.25 0.58
CA ASN A 296 -12.03 -10.30 0.78
C ASN A 296 -10.81 -9.87 1.62
N ASN A 297 -11.02 -8.99 2.60
CA ASN A 297 -9.96 -8.60 3.53
C ASN A 297 -9.83 -9.62 4.66
N TYR A 298 -8.63 -9.78 5.20
CA TYR A 298 -8.34 -10.67 6.30
C TYR A 298 -7.94 -9.90 7.56
N TYR A 299 -8.81 -9.89 8.56
CA TYR A 299 -8.58 -9.27 9.86
C TYR A 299 -8.19 -10.33 10.87
N LYS A 300 -6.97 -10.25 11.39
CA LYS A 300 -6.43 -11.19 12.36
C LYS A 300 -6.31 -10.55 13.74
N ILE A 301 -6.92 -11.18 14.73
CA ILE A 301 -6.79 -10.78 16.13
C ILE A 301 -5.35 -10.95 16.57
N GLY A 302 -4.81 -9.92 17.19
CA GLY A 302 -3.50 -9.95 17.83
C GLY A 302 -3.57 -9.72 19.34
N PRO A 303 -2.43 -9.79 20.04
CA PRO A 303 -2.35 -9.64 21.50
C PRO A 303 -2.83 -8.28 22.05
N ASN A 304 -2.84 -7.22 21.22
CA ASN A 304 -3.37 -5.90 21.58
C ASN A 304 -4.83 -5.69 21.16
N THR A 305 -5.42 -6.58 20.38
CA THR A 305 -6.79 -6.43 19.91
C THR A 305 -7.79 -6.65 21.05
N THR A 306 -8.28 -5.57 21.63
CA THR A 306 -9.17 -5.60 22.80
C THR A 306 -10.64 -5.73 22.40
N ASN A 307 -11.05 -5.07 21.32
CA ASN A 307 -12.39 -5.18 20.78
C ASN A 307 -12.40 -6.11 19.57
N LYS A 308 -12.92 -7.31 19.79
CA LYS A 308 -13.01 -8.38 18.78
C LYS A 308 -14.37 -8.43 18.09
N LYS A 309 -14.99 -7.26 17.89
CA LYS A 309 -16.39 -7.19 17.46
C LYS A 309 -16.57 -6.58 16.08
N TRP A 310 -15.73 -5.60 15.71
CA TRP A 310 -15.95 -4.79 14.54
C TRP A 310 -14.77 -4.84 13.57
N PHE A 311 -15.05 -5.02 12.28
CA PHE A 311 -14.09 -4.71 11.22
C PHE A 311 -13.77 -3.23 11.23
N PHE A 312 -14.80 -2.41 11.22
CA PHE A 312 -14.67 -0.94 11.29
C PHE A 312 -15.92 -0.28 11.86
N SER A 313 -15.79 1.01 12.16
CA SER A 313 -16.89 1.87 12.58
C SER A 313 -17.11 2.98 11.56
N VAL A 314 -18.36 3.18 11.11
CA VAL A 314 -18.72 4.29 10.24
C VAL A 314 -18.93 5.54 11.07
N GLU A 315 -18.21 6.61 10.72
CA GLU A 315 -18.28 7.90 11.39
C GLU A 315 -19.49 8.71 10.89
N ALA A 316 -20.02 9.55 11.78
CA ALA A 316 -21.01 10.54 11.41
C ALA A 316 -20.40 11.71 10.62
N ALA A 317 -21.23 12.42 9.88
CA ALA A 317 -20.82 13.69 9.28
C ALA A 317 -20.27 14.64 10.35
N ARG A 318 -19.20 15.37 10.05
CA ARG A 318 -18.69 16.40 10.97
C ARG A 318 -19.71 17.54 11.10
N SER A 319 -19.76 18.13 12.32
CA SER A 319 -20.58 19.30 12.57
C SER A 319 -20.32 20.40 11.56
N GLY A 320 -21.38 20.90 10.93
CA GLY A 320 -21.31 21.92 9.87
C GLY A 320 -21.04 21.40 8.46
N ALA A 321 -20.89 20.08 8.28
CA ALA A 321 -20.91 19.48 6.95
C ALA A 321 -22.37 19.33 6.46
N THR A 322 -22.61 19.55 5.19
CA THR A 322 -23.90 19.27 4.55
C THR A 322 -24.06 17.74 4.52
N SER A 323 -25.13 17.21 5.09
CA SER A 323 -25.39 15.78 5.06
C SER A 323 -25.89 15.38 3.67
N TRP A 324 -25.09 14.60 2.95
CA TRP A 324 -25.47 13.99 1.66
C TRP A 324 -26.14 12.62 1.82
N GLY A 325 -26.42 12.25 3.03
CA GLY A 325 -26.82 10.91 3.39
C GLY A 325 -25.66 10.08 3.97
N PRO A 326 -25.93 8.85 4.37
CA PRO A 326 -24.92 7.94 4.89
C PRO A 326 -23.91 7.54 3.80
N SER A 327 -22.69 7.21 4.20
CA SER A 327 -21.77 6.50 3.35
C SER A 327 -22.38 5.16 2.90
N GLN A 328 -21.96 4.66 1.73
CA GLN A 328 -22.45 3.40 1.17
C GLN A 328 -21.31 2.39 1.09
N TRP A 329 -21.62 1.16 1.46
CA TRP A 329 -20.64 0.10 1.56
C TRP A 329 -21.15 -1.19 0.91
N TYR A 330 -20.32 -1.81 0.09
CA TYR A 330 -20.49 -3.17 -0.35
C TYR A 330 -19.48 -4.07 0.36
N LEU A 331 -19.97 -5.05 1.12
CA LEU A 331 -19.16 -5.97 1.89
C LEU A 331 -19.32 -7.38 1.33
N SER A 332 -18.20 -8.04 1.05
CA SER A 332 -18.23 -9.43 0.58
C SER A 332 -16.96 -10.19 0.96
N GLY A 333 -17.10 -11.40 1.45
CA GLY A 333 -16.02 -12.37 1.62
C GLY A 333 -14.93 -12.01 2.63
N ASN A 334 -15.17 -11.05 3.52
CA ASN A 334 -14.16 -10.68 4.50
C ASN A 334 -14.09 -11.68 5.65
N VAL A 335 -12.88 -12.02 6.08
CA VAL A 335 -12.61 -12.92 7.20
C VAL A 335 -12.19 -12.13 8.43
N PHE A 336 -12.80 -12.43 9.57
CA PHE A 336 -12.36 -11.97 10.87
C PHE A 336 -11.86 -13.18 11.66
N ASP A 337 -10.57 -13.47 11.56
CA ASP A 337 -9.96 -14.63 12.18
C ASP A 337 -10.11 -14.57 13.72
N GLY A 338 -10.71 -15.60 14.27
CA GLY A 338 -11.09 -15.69 15.67
C GLY A 338 -12.50 -15.16 15.99
N VAL A 339 -13.29 -14.67 15.00
CA VAL A 339 -14.66 -14.21 15.17
C VAL A 339 -15.57 -14.82 14.08
N ALA A 340 -15.97 -16.07 14.26
CA ALA A 340 -16.71 -16.82 13.25
C ALA A 340 -18.03 -16.17 12.81
N SER A 341 -18.74 -15.48 13.74
CA SER A 341 -19.98 -14.77 13.41
C SER A 341 -19.75 -13.61 12.42
N ALA A 342 -18.67 -12.86 12.59
CA ALA A 342 -18.30 -11.75 11.70
C ALA A 342 -17.88 -12.23 10.31
N THR A 343 -17.22 -13.40 10.25
CA THR A 343 -16.85 -14.05 8.98
C THR A 343 -18.10 -14.57 8.26
N ALA A 344 -19.05 -15.17 8.98
CA ALA A 344 -20.27 -15.71 8.40
C ALA A 344 -21.24 -14.61 7.92
N ASP A 345 -21.30 -13.50 8.64
CA ASP A 345 -22.08 -12.31 8.30
C ASP A 345 -21.27 -11.05 8.56
N ASN A 346 -20.65 -10.51 7.50
CA ASN A 346 -19.79 -9.34 7.62
C ASN A 346 -20.53 -8.11 8.17
N TRP A 347 -21.83 -7.97 7.87
CA TRP A 347 -22.64 -6.84 8.35
C TRP A 347 -22.84 -6.85 9.85
N SER A 348 -22.83 -8.02 10.48
CA SER A 348 -22.89 -8.14 11.95
C SER A 348 -21.69 -7.56 12.67
N ALA A 349 -20.60 -7.29 11.94
CA ALA A 349 -19.33 -6.76 12.43
C ALA A 349 -19.03 -5.34 11.95
N ILE A 350 -20.05 -4.56 11.63
CA ILE A 350 -19.95 -3.13 11.33
C ILE A 350 -20.67 -2.34 12.43
N SER A 351 -20.09 -1.23 12.82
CA SER A 351 -20.68 -0.28 13.76
C SER A 351 -20.89 1.06 13.07
N GLY A 352 -22.01 1.71 13.34
CA GLY A 352 -22.29 3.09 12.91
C GLY A 352 -22.38 4.02 14.10
N LYS A 353 -21.85 5.24 13.96
CA LYS A 353 -22.09 6.32 14.92
C LYS A 353 -23.34 7.11 14.54
N SER A 354 -23.99 7.72 15.55
CA SER A 354 -25.18 8.54 15.35
C SER A 354 -25.00 9.56 14.22
N PRO A 355 -25.92 9.67 13.25
CA PRO A 355 -27.22 9.01 13.18
C PRO A 355 -27.23 7.68 12.40
N TYR A 356 -26.11 7.01 12.21
CA TYR A 356 -25.97 5.80 11.37
C TYR A 356 -25.92 4.49 12.19
N GLU A 357 -26.55 4.47 13.38
CA GLU A 357 -26.61 3.27 14.21
C GLU A 357 -27.34 2.10 13.53
N ASN A 358 -28.29 2.42 12.66
CA ASN A 358 -28.88 1.40 11.78
C ASN A 358 -27.97 1.17 10.56
N VAL A 359 -27.10 0.18 10.64
CA VAL A 359 -26.13 -0.14 9.61
C VAL A 359 -26.75 -0.61 8.29
N ASP A 360 -28.02 -1.03 8.27
CA ASP A 360 -28.73 -1.39 7.04
C ASP A 360 -28.86 -0.19 6.09
N THR A 361 -28.85 1.04 6.62
CA THR A 361 -28.89 2.26 5.80
C THR A 361 -27.59 2.51 5.04
N LEU A 362 -26.50 1.83 5.41
CA LEU A 362 -25.18 1.94 4.82
C LEU A 362 -24.97 0.86 3.74
N ARG A 363 -25.86 -0.13 3.69
CA ARG A 363 -25.69 -1.34 2.92
C ARG A 363 -26.03 -1.15 1.44
N VAL A 364 -25.13 -1.64 0.60
CA VAL A 364 -25.36 -1.85 -0.83
C VAL A 364 -25.12 -3.32 -1.15
N ASP A 365 -26.07 -3.94 -1.85
CA ASP A 365 -26.06 -5.40 -2.11
C ASP A 365 -25.29 -5.78 -3.38
N THR A 366 -24.78 -4.80 -4.12
CA THR A 366 -24.00 -5.03 -5.35
C THR A 366 -22.73 -4.20 -5.33
N LEU A 367 -21.73 -4.67 -6.08
CA LEU A 367 -20.48 -3.92 -6.28
C LEU A 367 -20.79 -2.48 -6.69
N ILE A 368 -20.26 -1.54 -5.94
CA ILE A 368 -20.38 -0.12 -6.25
C ILE A 368 -19.42 0.19 -7.39
N ARG A 369 -19.90 0.95 -8.37
CA ARG A 369 -19.08 1.40 -9.50
C ARG A 369 -18.99 2.92 -9.48
N PRO A 370 -17.81 3.50 -9.72
CA PRO A 370 -17.69 4.95 -9.78
C PRO A 370 -18.60 5.49 -10.89
N LYS A 371 -19.29 6.57 -10.57
CA LYS A 371 -20.15 7.30 -11.52
C LYS A 371 -19.51 8.66 -11.77
N THR A 372 -19.51 9.15 -12.97
CA THR A 372 -19.04 10.51 -13.29
C THR A 372 -20.14 11.54 -13.06
N PRO A 373 -19.78 12.79 -12.63
CA PRO A 373 -18.52 13.31 -12.12
C PRO A 373 -18.49 13.32 -10.58
N TRP A 374 -17.35 12.92 -9.97
CA TRP A 374 -17.23 12.76 -8.54
C TRP A 374 -16.48 13.88 -7.81
N TRP A 375 -15.86 14.81 -8.54
CA TRP A 375 -14.93 15.80 -8.01
C TRP A 375 -15.18 17.21 -8.56
N ARG A 376 -14.71 18.18 -7.78
CA ARG A 376 -14.87 19.61 -8.06
C ARG A 376 -13.98 20.16 -9.18
N TRP A 377 -12.99 19.42 -9.62
CA TRP A 377 -12.07 19.92 -10.61
C TRP A 377 -12.80 20.02 -11.93
N THR A 378 -12.86 21.23 -12.43
CA THR A 378 -13.44 21.51 -13.73
C THR A 378 -12.86 20.57 -14.76
N ALA A 379 -13.66 19.72 -15.12
CA ALA A 379 -13.51 18.51 -15.86
C ALA A 379 -12.91 18.63 -17.25
N ASP A 380 -12.57 19.81 -17.69
CA ASP A 380 -12.20 20.02 -19.10
C ASP A 380 -10.90 19.34 -19.50
N SER A 381 -10.10 18.88 -18.53
CA SER A 381 -8.79 18.36 -18.86
C SER A 381 -8.57 16.88 -18.60
N ILE A 382 -9.23 16.24 -17.63
CA ILE A 382 -8.86 14.89 -17.22
C ILE A 382 -9.99 13.86 -17.46
N TYR A 383 -11.23 14.20 -17.26
CA TYR A 383 -12.32 13.27 -17.04
C TYR A 383 -13.10 12.81 -18.27
N GLY A 384 -13.13 13.56 -19.32
CA GLY A 384 -13.61 13.07 -20.62
C GLY A 384 -12.72 11.98 -21.23
N ARG A 385 -11.60 11.66 -20.55
CA ARG A 385 -10.58 10.73 -21.04
C ARG A 385 -10.60 9.35 -20.36
N TYR A 386 -11.32 9.19 -19.26
CA TYR A 386 -11.31 7.94 -18.51
C TYR A 386 -12.61 7.18 -18.75
N ASP A 387 -12.48 6.09 -19.48
CA ASP A 387 -13.48 5.05 -19.58
C ASP A 387 -13.45 4.23 -18.29
N PHE A 388 -14.34 4.54 -17.35
CA PHE A 388 -14.42 3.84 -16.07
C PHE A 388 -14.72 2.34 -16.21
N ASP A 389 -15.32 1.92 -17.32
CA ASP A 389 -15.53 0.52 -17.60
C ASP A 389 -14.22 -0.23 -17.89
N LYS A 390 -13.18 0.48 -18.39
CA LYS A 390 -11.82 -0.09 -18.52
C LYS A 390 -11.07 -0.18 -17.19
N TYR A 391 -11.38 0.70 -16.25
CA TYR A 391 -10.91 0.58 -14.88
C TYR A 391 -11.72 -0.46 -14.10
N ALA A 392 -12.60 -1.20 -14.77
CA ALA A 392 -13.30 -2.31 -14.17
C ALA A 392 -12.27 -3.28 -13.58
N TYR A 393 -11.57 -2.75 -12.70
CA TYR A 393 -11.38 -3.25 -11.38
C TYR A 393 -10.17 -4.11 -11.20
N ALA A 394 -9.59 -3.83 -10.14
CA ALA A 394 -9.18 -4.81 -9.15
C ALA A 394 -10.08 -6.09 -9.09
N ALA A 395 -11.32 -6.04 -9.53
CA ALA A 395 -12.25 -7.15 -9.65
C ALA A 395 -11.75 -8.35 -10.45
N GLU A 396 -10.82 -8.16 -11.36
CA GLU A 396 -10.26 -9.26 -12.14
C GLU A 396 -9.23 -10.10 -11.37
N SER A 397 -8.82 -9.67 -10.18
CA SER A 397 -7.78 -10.30 -9.37
C SER A 397 -8.19 -10.56 -7.92
N TYR A 398 -9.49 -10.66 -7.61
CA TYR A 398 -9.92 -11.02 -6.27
C TYR A 398 -9.46 -12.42 -5.89
N GLN A 399 -8.53 -12.46 -4.96
CA GLN A 399 -8.26 -13.68 -4.23
C GLN A 399 -9.32 -13.86 -3.13
N THR A 400 -9.53 -15.08 -2.67
CA THR A 400 -10.21 -15.30 -1.39
C THR A 400 -9.42 -14.61 -0.28
N SER A 401 -10.06 -14.34 0.85
CA SER A 401 -9.37 -13.70 1.99
C SER A 401 -8.18 -14.54 2.49
N GLU A 402 -8.31 -15.87 2.47
CA GLU A 402 -7.27 -16.81 2.88
C GLU A 402 -6.09 -16.83 1.90
N GLU A 403 -6.36 -16.83 0.59
CA GLU A 403 -5.33 -16.71 -0.44
C GLU A 403 -4.61 -15.37 -0.34
N ALA A 404 -5.36 -14.27 -0.18
CA ALA A 404 -4.82 -12.94 0.01
C ALA A 404 -3.94 -12.84 1.27
N TYR A 405 -4.36 -13.49 2.37
CA TYR A 405 -3.53 -13.55 3.59
C TYR A 405 -2.17 -14.16 3.30
N GLN A 406 -2.11 -15.29 2.58
CA GLN A 406 -0.83 -15.90 2.22
C GLN A 406 -0.02 -15.01 1.26
N THR A 407 -0.65 -14.53 0.19
CA THR A 407 0.01 -13.66 -0.79
C THR A 407 0.60 -12.41 -0.14
N VAL A 408 -0.15 -11.72 0.71
CA VAL A 408 0.32 -10.52 1.40
C VAL A 408 1.50 -10.82 2.31
N LEU A 409 1.45 -11.90 3.09
CA LEU A 409 2.57 -12.27 3.95
C LEU A 409 3.80 -12.73 3.17
N ASP A 410 3.63 -13.26 1.97
CA ASP A 410 4.75 -13.66 1.12
C ASP A 410 5.35 -12.48 0.35
N THR A 411 4.52 -11.51 -0.08
CA THR A 411 4.93 -10.53 -1.09
C THR A 411 4.85 -9.06 -0.67
N ALA A 412 4.15 -8.68 0.40
CA ALA A 412 4.06 -7.27 0.79
C ALA A 412 5.37 -6.74 1.39
N GLY A 413 5.57 -5.43 1.26
CA GLY A 413 6.75 -4.70 1.73
C GLY A 413 7.89 -4.68 0.73
N CYS A 414 8.99 -4.08 1.12
CA CYS A 414 10.19 -3.98 0.31
C CYS A 414 10.93 -5.32 0.20
N PHE A 415 11.56 -5.53 -0.94
CA PHE A 415 12.42 -6.71 -1.18
C PHE A 415 13.86 -6.29 -1.53
N PRO A 416 14.85 -7.04 -0.99
CA PRO A 416 14.70 -8.03 0.08
C PRO A 416 14.14 -7.38 1.34
N ARG A 417 13.43 -8.16 2.16
CA ARG A 417 12.97 -7.67 3.46
C ARG A 417 14.16 -7.50 4.40
N ASP A 418 14.13 -6.46 5.19
CA ASP A 418 15.05 -6.30 6.30
C ASP A 418 14.50 -6.98 7.57
N HIS A 419 15.26 -6.92 8.67
CA HIS A 419 14.89 -7.56 9.93
C HIS A 419 13.53 -7.06 10.48
N VAL A 420 13.18 -5.77 10.27
CA VAL A 420 11.87 -5.25 10.69
C VAL A 420 10.75 -5.88 9.87
N GLY A 421 10.88 -5.89 8.54
CA GLY A 421 9.91 -6.52 7.65
C GLY A 421 9.75 -8.02 7.93
N ASN A 422 10.88 -8.74 8.08
CA ASN A 422 10.88 -10.17 8.42
C ASN A 422 10.18 -10.43 9.74
N ARG A 423 10.49 -9.66 10.80
CA ARG A 423 9.86 -9.76 12.12
C ARG A 423 8.35 -9.52 12.06
N LEU A 424 7.91 -8.47 11.38
CA LEU A 424 6.49 -8.15 11.26
C LEU A 424 5.70 -9.27 10.58
N ILE A 425 6.26 -9.88 9.55
CA ILE A 425 5.67 -11.04 8.88
C ILE A 425 5.63 -12.26 9.80
N ALA A 426 6.73 -12.56 10.51
CA ALA A 426 6.79 -13.69 11.45
C ALA A 426 5.77 -13.52 12.58
N ASP A 427 5.72 -12.36 13.23
CA ASP A 427 4.75 -12.03 14.27
C ASP A 427 3.30 -12.19 13.75
N THR A 428 3.02 -11.70 12.54
CA THR A 428 1.69 -11.80 11.93
C THR A 428 1.31 -13.25 11.66
N ARG A 429 2.22 -14.06 11.11
CA ARG A 429 1.98 -15.49 10.86
C ARG A 429 1.69 -16.23 12.15
N ALA A 430 2.53 -16.03 13.15
CA ALA A 430 2.43 -16.69 14.45
C ALA A 430 1.24 -16.19 15.30
N GLY A 431 0.70 -14.99 15.02
CA GLY A 431 -0.29 -14.33 15.88
C GLY A 431 0.31 -13.85 17.19
N LEU A 432 1.61 -13.48 17.16
CA LEU A 432 2.43 -13.10 18.31
C LEU A 432 2.91 -11.65 18.21
N TYR A 433 3.82 -11.29 19.07
CA TYR A 433 4.51 -10.00 19.06
C TYR A 433 5.94 -10.19 19.60
N THR A 434 6.88 -9.45 19.03
CA THR A 434 8.28 -9.44 19.51
C THR A 434 8.49 -8.33 20.54
N TYR A 435 7.96 -7.12 20.28
CA TYR A 435 8.20 -5.97 21.15
C TYR A 435 6.92 -5.47 21.83
N VAL A 436 7.12 -4.67 22.88
CA VAL A 436 6.06 -3.98 23.62
C VAL A 436 6.39 -2.49 23.69
N GLY A 437 5.39 -1.65 23.75
CA GLY A 437 5.59 -0.25 24.08
C GLY A 437 6.10 -0.12 25.51
N LEU A 438 7.34 0.27 25.71
CA LEU A 438 7.98 0.29 27.04
C LEU A 438 7.26 1.22 28.02
N LYS A 439 6.63 2.29 27.53
CA LYS A 439 5.86 3.22 28.35
C LYS A 439 4.44 2.74 28.63
N THR A 440 3.80 2.06 27.70
CA THR A 440 2.38 1.70 27.79
C THR A 440 2.13 0.23 28.09
N GLY A 441 3.13 -0.64 27.93
CA GLY A 441 2.99 -2.09 28.07
C GLY A 441 2.14 -2.76 26.99
N LYS A 442 1.80 -2.04 25.89
CA LYS A 442 0.98 -2.58 24.83
C LYS A 442 1.78 -3.57 23.98
N LYS A 443 1.18 -4.73 23.72
CA LYS A 443 1.80 -5.86 23.05
C LYS A 443 1.83 -5.66 21.52
N GLY A 444 3.02 -5.58 20.94
CA GLY A 444 3.23 -5.30 19.52
C GLY A 444 3.05 -3.82 19.15
N ILE A 445 2.57 -2.97 20.05
CA ILE A 445 2.36 -1.54 19.82
C ILE A 445 3.47 -0.78 20.54
N ILE A 446 4.42 -0.25 19.80
CA ILE A 446 5.57 0.46 20.34
C ILE A 446 5.26 1.94 20.61
N ASP A 447 5.96 2.53 21.56
CA ASP A 447 5.83 3.95 21.92
C ASP A 447 6.93 4.82 21.31
N ALA A 448 8.06 4.19 21.00
CA ALA A 448 9.21 4.77 20.32
C ALA A 448 9.87 3.71 19.44
N GLU A 449 10.63 4.12 18.42
CA GLU A 449 11.44 3.24 17.56
C GLU A 449 12.44 2.41 18.37
N THR A 450 12.97 2.98 19.44
CA THR A 450 13.90 2.31 20.37
C THR A 450 13.28 1.18 21.16
N ASP A 451 11.96 1.08 21.24
CA ASP A 451 11.27 -0.08 21.81
C ASP A 451 11.44 -1.33 20.93
N ALA A 452 11.79 -1.13 19.65
CA ALA A 452 12.01 -2.14 18.63
C ALA A 452 13.44 -2.07 18.06
N GLU A 453 14.43 -1.87 18.94
CA GLU A 453 15.87 -1.82 18.65
C GLU A 453 16.33 -0.57 17.86
N GLY A 454 15.40 0.28 17.38
CA GLY A 454 15.72 1.53 16.69
C GLY A 454 16.11 1.34 15.23
N PHE A 455 16.86 2.32 14.72
CA PHE A 455 17.38 2.27 13.36
C PHE A 455 18.53 1.27 13.26
N TYR A 456 18.58 0.56 12.16
CA TYR A 456 19.50 -0.51 11.90
C TYR A 456 20.60 -0.07 10.93
N ASP A 457 21.85 -0.43 11.25
CA ASP A 457 22.98 -0.20 10.35
C ASP A 457 22.97 -1.21 9.20
N TYR A 458 22.61 -0.75 8.02
CA TYR A 458 22.59 -1.58 6.83
C TYR A 458 24.02 -1.76 6.29
N PRO A 459 24.44 -3.00 5.99
CA PRO A 459 25.75 -3.22 5.41
C PRO A 459 25.85 -2.54 4.03
N ALA A 460 26.95 -1.86 3.79
CA ALA A 460 27.24 -1.30 2.47
C ALA A 460 27.39 -2.44 1.44
N VAL A 461 26.79 -2.24 0.29
CA VAL A 461 26.86 -3.16 -0.85
C VAL A 461 27.20 -2.34 -2.09
N GLU A 462 28.21 -2.80 -2.84
CA GLU A 462 28.57 -2.14 -4.10
C GLU A 462 27.43 -2.24 -5.12
N PRO A 463 27.15 -1.16 -5.85
CA PRO A 463 26.15 -1.19 -6.90
C PRO A 463 26.65 -2.02 -8.10
N LEU A 464 25.71 -2.48 -8.91
CA LEU A 464 26.03 -3.04 -10.21
C LEU A 464 26.62 -1.96 -11.11
N THR A 465 27.57 -2.34 -11.99
CA THR A 465 28.17 -1.41 -12.96
C THR A 465 27.13 -1.03 -14.02
N ASP A 466 27.01 0.26 -14.28
CA ASP A 466 26.21 0.86 -15.34
C ASP A 466 27.11 1.92 -16.00
N THR A 467 27.73 1.57 -17.14
CA THR A 467 28.82 2.35 -17.74
C THR A 467 28.34 3.63 -18.40
N ASP A 468 27.15 3.64 -18.99
CA ASP A 468 26.58 4.80 -19.68
C ASP A 468 25.56 5.60 -18.84
N ILE A 469 25.30 5.13 -17.60
CA ILE A 469 24.48 5.79 -16.59
C ILE A 469 23.02 5.99 -17.06
N ASP A 470 22.47 4.98 -17.75
CA ASP A 470 21.11 5.04 -18.27
C ASP A 470 20.05 4.35 -17.39
N GLY A 471 20.49 3.74 -16.29
CA GLY A 471 19.63 3.12 -15.28
C GLY A 471 19.59 1.59 -15.38
N MET A 472 20.33 1.00 -16.32
CA MET A 472 20.40 -0.44 -16.53
C MET A 472 21.85 -0.93 -16.31
N PRO A 473 22.07 -2.01 -15.55
CA PRO A 473 23.43 -2.56 -15.39
C PRO A 473 23.96 -3.22 -16.66
N ASP A 474 25.25 -3.04 -16.93
CA ASP A 474 25.98 -3.59 -18.09
C ASP A 474 25.70 -5.09 -18.33
N GLU A 475 25.65 -5.87 -17.25
CA GLU A 475 25.40 -7.32 -17.33
C GLU A 475 23.98 -7.61 -17.83
N TRP A 476 22.99 -6.87 -17.31
CA TRP A 476 21.61 -7.03 -17.74
C TRP A 476 21.42 -6.59 -19.19
N GLU A 477 22.01 -5.47 -19.58
CA GLU A 477 21.96 -4.94 -20.94
C GLU A 477 22.53 -5.93 -21.95
N SER A 478 23.75 -6.42 -21.69
CA SER A 478 24.40 -7.41 -22.52
C SER A 478 23.56 -8.69 -22.69
N ALA A 479 22.86 -9.10 -21.64
CA ALA A 479 21.99 -10.28 -21.66
C ALA A 479 20.67 -10.04 -22.42
N ASN A 480 20.22 -8.78 -22.53
CA ASN A 480 18.94 -8.40 -23.12
C ASN A 480 19.04 -7.67 -24.47
N GLY A 481 20.26 -7.61 -25.06
CA GLY A 481 20.49 -7.07 -26.39
C GLY A 481 20.61 -5.56 -26.48
N CYS A 482 20.89 -4.91 -25.34
CA CYS A 482 21.26 -3.50 -25.21
C CYS A 482 22.79 -3.35 -25.35
N ASP A 483 23.25 -2.11 -25.51
CA ASP A 483 24.68 -1.77 -25.63
C ASP A 483 25.15 -1.01 -24.38
N PRO A 484 25.90 -1.64 -23.45
CA PRO A 484 26.31 -1.03 -22.16
C PRO A 484 27.13 0.27 -22.27
N THR A 485 27.37 0.76 -23.47
CA THR A 485 28.12 1.99 -23.71
C THR A 485 27.30 3.09 -24.37
N LYS A 486 25.98 2.87 -24.54
CA LYS A 486 25.06 3.81 -25.20
C LYS A 486 23.73 3.86 -24.47
N PRO A 487 23.29 5.01 -24.01
CA PRO A 487 22.04 5.13 -23.29
C PRO A 487 20.86 4.74 -24.20
N ASP A 488 20.43 3.49 -24.07
CA ASP A 488 19.31 2.93 -24.84
C ASP A 488 18.09 2.56 -23.96
N ASN A 489 18.09 3.01 -22.73
CA ASN A 489 17.04 2.85 -21.72
C ASN A 489 15.62 3.17 -22.21
N ASN A 490 15.49 4.10 -23.15
CA ASN A 490 14.21 4.52 -23.73
C ASN A 490 13.83 3.77 -25.01
N VAL A 491 14.65 2.85 -25.49
CA VAL A 491 14.28 1.93 -26.58
C VAL A 491 13.08 1.10 -26.14
N ARG A 492 12.11 0.93 -27.03
CA ARG A 492 10.90 0.18 -26.70
C ARG A 492 11.06 -1.31 -27.00
N HIS A 493 10.81 -2.10 -26.00
CA HIS A 493 10.64 -3.55 -26.10
C HIS A 493 9.32 -3.89 -26.83
N ALA A 494 9.21 -5.09 -27.38
CA ALA A 494 8.00 -5.56 -28.09
C ALA A 494 6.72 -5.57 -27.22
N SER A 495 6.86 -5.60 -25.89
CA SER A 495 5.75 -5.46 -24.95
C SER A 495 5.16 -4.03 -24.86
N GLY A 496 5.86 -3.04 -25.42
CA GLY A 496 5.52 -1.62 -25.32
C GLY A 496 6.23 -0.86 -24.19
N TYR A 497 6.79 -1.56 -23.21
CA TYR A 497 7.64 -0.96 -22.16
C TYR A 497 8.97 -0.50 -22.73
N THR A 498 9.61 0.46 -22.08
CA THR A 498 11.00 0.81 -22.36
C THR A 498 11.95 -0.27 -21.81
N MET A 499 13.20 -0.33 -22.31
CA MET A 499 14.18 -1.27 -21.78
C MET A 499 14.45 -1.02 -20.29
N LEU A 500 14.49 0.24 -19.85
CA LEU A 500 14.58 0.57 -18.44
C LEU A 500 13.40 -0.02 -17.63
N GLU A 501 12.17 0.10 -18.11
CA GLU A 501 11.01 -0.50 -17.42
C GLU A 501 11.08 -2.03 -17.34
N MET A 502 11.62 -2.67 -18.39
CA MET A 502 11.88 -4.11 -18.37
C MET A 502 12.93 -4.48 -17.32
N TYR A 503 14.01 -3.69 -17.20
CA TYR A 503 14.99 -3.86 -16.14
C TYR A 503 14.41 -3.61 -14.75
N LEU A 504 13.63 -2.55 -14.57
CA LEU A 504 13.00 -2.24 -13.27
C LEU A 504 12.06 -3.35 -12.79
N ASP A 505 11.36 -4.01 -13.71
CA ASP A 505 10.53 -5.18 -13.37
C ASP A 505 11.39 -6.40 -13.04
N TYR A 506 12.44 -6.65 -13.82
CA TYR A 506 13.42 -7.68 -13.51
C TYR A 506 14.08 -7.46 -12.14
N ALA A 507 14.54 -6.24 -11.85
CA ALA A 507 15.15 -5.89 -10.57
C ALA A 507 14.21 -6.11 -9.37
N MET A 508 12.90 -5.91 -9.55
CA MET A 508 11.91 -6.16 -8.50
C MET A 508 11.76 -7.65 -8.19
N THR A 509 11.80 -8.50 -9.23
CA THR A 509 11.49 -9.93 -9.11
C THR A 509 12.71 -10.81 -8.87
N HIS A 510 13.93 -10.30 -9.09
CA HIS A 510 15.19 -11.07 -9.01
C HIS A 510 16.12 -10.62 -7.88
N LYS A 511 15.62 -9.87 -6.92
CA LYS A 511 16.40 -9.50 -5.73
C LYS A 511 16.77 -10.75 -4.94
N GLN A 512 18.05 -10.87 -4.62
CA GLN A 512 18.55 -11.98 -3.79
C GLN A 512 18.19 -11.72 -2.32
N PRO A 513 17.73 -12.73 -1.59
CA PRO A 513 17.60 -12.64 -0.15
C PRO A 513 18.95 -12.25 0.45
N MET A 514 18.96 -11.29 1.35
CA MET A 514 20.14 -10.97 2.14
C MET A 514 19.98 -11.54 3.55
N ASP A 515 21.06 -12.08 4.07
CA ASP A 515 21.18 -12.36 5.50
C ASP A 515 21.42 -11.03 6.22
N ASP A 516 20.36 -10.45 6.75
CA ASP A 516 20.39 -9.21 7.54
C ASP A 516 20.60 -9.50 9.05
N GLY A 517 20.94 -10.76 9.37
CA GLY A 517 21.11 -11.21 10.76
C GLY A 517 19.81 -11.46 11.50
N TYR A 518 18.63 -11.32 10.86
CA TYR A 518 17.37 -11.68 11.49
C TYR A 518 17.34 -13.17 11.80
N LYS A 519 17.14 -13.50 13.07
CA LYS A 519 16.87 -14.85 13.52
C LYS A 519 15.42 -14.92 13.97
N GLU A 520 14.65 -15.80 13.37
CA GLU A 520 13.32 -16.09 13.92
C GLU A 520 13.46 -16.45 15.41
N PRO A 521 12.58 -15.91 16.27
CA PRO A 521 12.60 -16.25 17.69
C PRO A 521 12.58 -17.77 17.88
N GLU A 522 13.54 -18.31 18.60
CA GLU A 522 13.58 -19.73 18.92
C GLU A 522 12.27 -20.13 19.63
N GLY A 523 11.53 -21.07 19.06
CA GLY A 523 10.26 -21.56 19.61
C GLY A 523 9.03 -21.31 18.74
N VAL A 524 9.14 -20.58 17.65
CA VAL A 524 8.14 -20.58 16.58
C VAL A 524 8.51 -21.70 15.61
N GLU A 525 8.42 -22.96 16.06
CA GLU A 525 8.32 -24.06 15.10
C GLU A 525 7.16 -23.71 14.16
N ASN A 526 7.45 -23.73 12.86
CA ASN A 526 6.43 -23.74 11.82
C ASN A 526 5.39 -24.78 12.21
N VAL A 527 4.33 -24.34 12.87
CA VAL A 527 3.14 -25.15 12.99
C VAL A 527 2.58 -25.16 11.58
N GLN A 528 3.19 -25.96 10.71
CA GLN A 528 2.45 -26.50 9.60
C GLN A 528 1.16 -26.97 10.24
N ARG A 529 0.07 -26.32 9.90
CA ARG A 529 -1.24 -26.87 10.19
C ARG A 529 -1.29 -28.16 9.38
N ASP A 530 -0.71 -29.21 9.95
CA ASP A 530 -0.98 -30.54 9.45
C ASP A 530 -2.49 -30.64 9.39
N ASN A 531 -3.01 -30.95 8.23
CA ASN A 531 -4.43 -31.20 8.00
C ASN A 531 -4.89 -32.47 8.75
N VAL A 532 -4.42 -32.64 9.98
CA VAL A 532 -4.86 -33.71 10.86
C VAL A 532 -6.18 -33.24 11.48
N PRO A 533 -7.29 -33.86 11.12
CA PRO A 533 -8.60 -33.47 11.63
C PRO A 533 -8.61 -33.50 13.15
N CYS A 534 -8.94 -32.36 13.76
CA CYS A 534 -9.21 -32.30 15.18
C CYS A 534 -10.66 -32.69 15.44
N THR A 535 -10.89 -33.72 16.23
CA THR A 535 -12.23 -34.09 16.68
C THR A 535 -12.40 -33.79 18.16
N LYS A 536 -13.56 -33.20 18.50
CA LYS A 536 -13.96 -33.04 19.90
C LYS A 536 -14.73 -34.28 20.34
N LYS A 537 -14.32 -34.90 21.43
CA LYS A 537 -15.03 -36.03 22.03
C LYS A 537 -15.40 -35.70 23.47
N LEU A 538 -16.60 -36.05 23.86
CA LEU A 538 -16.99 -36.02 25.27
C LEU A 538 -16.59 -37.36 25.89
N HIS A 539 -15.74 -37.34 26.90
CA HIS A 539 -15.30 -38.52 27.65
C HIS A 539 -15.44 -38.18 29.13
N GLU A 540 -16.25 -38.98 29.85
CA GLU A 540 -16.52 -38.81 31.28
C GLU A 540 -16.91 -37.40 31.71
N GLY A 541 -17.73 -36.71 30.87
CA GLY A 541 -18.19 -35.36 31.15
C GLY A 541 -17.18 -34.23 30.83
N GLN A 542 -16.00 -34.58 30.34
CA GLN A 542 -15.00 -33.62 29.90
C GLN A 542 -14.86 -33.59 28.37
N ILE A 543 -14.66 -32.40 27.81
CA ILE A 543 -14.38 -32.26 26.38
C ILE A 543 -12.89 -32.51 26.15
N LEU A 544 -12.58 -33.53 25.36
CA LEU A 544 -11.23 -33.83 24.89
C LEU A 544 -11.08 -33.46 23.42
N ILE A 545 -9.94 -32.88 23.08
CA ILE A 545 -9.53 -32.60 21.70
C ILE A 545 -8.61 -33.74 21.26
N GLN A 546 -9.02 -34.51 20.27
CA GLN A 546 -8.18 -35.54 19.66
C GLN A 546 -7.58 -35.02 18.35
N ARG A 547 -6.25 -35.08 18.22
CA ARG A 547 -5.50 -34.71 17.01
C ARG A 547 -4.58 -35.87 16.64
N GLY A 548 -4.94 -36.62 15.62
CA GLY A 548 -4.26 -37.89 15.33
C GLY A 548 -4.43 -38.88 16.49
N ASP A 549 -3.35 -39.46 16.92
CA ASP A 549 -3.32 -40.41 18.06
C ASP A 549 -3.22 -39.73 19.45
N LYS A 550 -3.06 -38.43 19.48
CA LYS A 550 -2.88 -37.66 20.71
C LYS A 550 -4.21 -37.05 21.19
N LYS A 551 -4.37 -37.00 22.50
CA LYS A 551 -5.51 -36.42 23.20
C LYS A 551 -5.06 -35.22 24.03
N TYR A 552 -5.85 -34.15 24.03
CA TYR A 552 -5.56 -32.93 24.78
C TYR A 552 -6.78 -32.48 25.57
N THR A 553 -6.55 -31.81 26.68
CA THR A 553 -7.60 -31.07 27.39
C THR A 553 -8.02 -29.84 26.55
N ILE A 554 -9.13 -29.18 26.92
CA ILE A 554 -9.58 -27.93 26.28
C ILE A 554 -8.58 -26.76 26.48
N THR A 555 -7.67 -26.91 27.43
CA THR A 555 -6.59 -25.95 27.75
C THR A 555 -5.30 -26.27 27.01
N GLY A 556 -5.28 -27.33 26.18
CA GLY A 556 -4.11 -27.73 25.37
C GLY A 556 -3.09 -28.64 26.09
N LEU A 557 -3.40 -29.14 27.29
CA LEU A 557 -2.53 -30.12 27.98
C LEU A 557 -2.68 -31.48 27.30
N GLU A 558 -1.56 -32.07 26.85
CA GLU A 558 -1.54 -33.42 26.29
C GLU A 558 -1.81 -34.46 27.39
N LEU A 559 -2.72 -35.37 27.11
CA LEU A 559 -3.05 -36.49 28.02
C LEU A 559 -2.28 -37.70 27.53
N GLN A 560 -1.56 -38.35 28.48
CA GLN A 560 -0.82 -39.58 28.23
C GLN A 560 -1.73 -40.77 28.05
#